data_f40295b34c6bbdb47929b5e5bcc1d0e4
#
_entry.id   f40295b34c6bbdb47929b5e5bcc1d0e4
#
_cell.length_a   1.000
_cell.length_b   1.000
_cell.length_c   1.000
_cell.angle_alpha   90.00
_cell.angle_beta   90.00
_cell.angle_gamma   90.00
#
_symmetry.space_group_name_H-M   'P 1'
#
loop_
_entity.id
_entity.type
_entity.pdbx_description
1 polymer ?
#
loop_
_entity_poly.entity_id
_entity_poly.type
_entity_poly.pdbx_seq_one_letter_code
_entity_poly.pdbx_strand_id
1 'polypeptide(L)'
;MSYVPSPGHRPDRTLDTLGTYCPIPVLRTARILTQMNGGQILELLSDDRGVLADIPDWCRGHGHEYLGCREETRLYRLYIRKV
;
A
#
# COMPACT_ATOMS: atom_id res chain seq x y z
N MET A 1 -5.80 -12.57 7.46
CA MET A 1 -7.07 -11.88 7.57
C MET A 1 -6.99 -10.51 6.93
N SER A 2 -7.97 -10.16 6.16
CA SER A 2 -7.93 -8.90 5.42
C SER A 2 -8.18 -7.72 6.35
N TYR A 3 -7.46 -6.64 6.12
CA TYR A 3 -7.72 -5.37 6.77
C TYR A 3 -8.89 -4.67 6.08
N VAL A 4 -9.80 -4.15 6.86
CA VAL A 4 -10.89 -3.31 6.35
C VAL A 4 -10.71 -1.93 6.96
N PRO A 5 -10.49 -0.89 6.16
CA PRO A 5 -10.34 0.47 6.69
C PRO A 5 -11.56 0.86 7.51
N SER A 6 -11.33 1.55 8.61
CA SER A 6 -12.42 2.06 9.44
C SER A 6 -13.28 3.03 8.65
N PRO A 7 -14.58 3.13 8.95
CA PRO A 7 -15.41 4.17 8.36
C PRO A 7 -14.77 5.54 8.58
N GLY A 8 -14.67 6.32 7.53
CA GLY A 8 -13.99 7.61 7.57
C GLY A 8 -12.53 7.56 7.13
N HIS A 9 -11.92 6.38 7.09
CA HIS A 9 -10.55 6.22 6.60
C HIS A 9 -10.63 5.91 5.11
N ARG A 10 -10.73 6.94 4.29
CA ARG A 10 -10.69 6.76 2.85
C ARG A 10 -9.26 7.00 2.37
N PRO A 11 -8.82 6.23 1.36
CA PRO A 11 -7.51 6.52 0.80
C PRO A 11 -7.53 7.91 0.15
N ASP A 12 -6.46 8.65 0.35
CA ASP A 12 -6.29 9.94 -0.27
C ASP A 12 -5.78 9.79 -1.69
N ARG A 13 -5.06 8.71 -1.96
CA ARG A 13 -4.58 8.38 -3.29
C ARG A 13 -4.64 6.87 -3.49
N THR A 14 -4.83 6.46 -4.74
CA THR A 14 -4.81 5.06 -5.14
C THR A 14 -3.73 4.88 -6.20
N LEU A 15 -2.84 3.91 -5.98
CA LEU A 15 -1.77 3.58 -6.91
C LEU A 15 -2.05 2.21 -7.49
N ASP A 16 -2.25 2.16 -8.79
CA ASP A 16 -2.50 0.91 -9.50
C ASP A 16 -1.18 0.34 -10.01
N THR A 17 -0.77 -0.79 -9.45
CA THR A 17 0.43 -1.50 -9.91
C THR A 17 0.07 -2.88 -10.45
N LEU A 18 -1.19 -3.08 -10.86
CA LEU A 18 -1.60 -4.35 -11.46
C LEU A 18 -0.75 -4.65 -12.69
N GLY A 19 -0.43 -5.92 -12.86
CA GLY A 19 0.41 -6.36 -13.98
C GLY A 19 1.89 -6.18 -13.75
N THR A 20 2.31 -5.61 -12.61
CA THR A 20 3.72 -5.49 -12.26
C THR A 20 4.05 -6.42 -11.10
N TYR A 21 5.35 -6.68 -10.91
CA TYR A 21 5.83 -7.58 -9.86
C TYR A 21 7.08 -6.98 -9.23
N CYS A 22 7.48 -7.57 -8.11
CA CYS A 22 8.64 -7.12 -7.34
C CYS A 22 9.85 -6.82 -8.25
N PRO A 23 10.52 -5.67 -8.08
CA PRO A 23 10.33 -4.67 -7.03
C PRO A 23 9.47 -3.46 -7.43
N ILE A 24 8.76 -3.53 -8.57
CA ILE A 24 8.07 -2.37 -9.14
C ILE A 24 7.04 -1.77 -8.18
N PRO A 25 6.14 -2.58 -7.54
CA PRO A 25 5.16 -1.98 -6.63
C PRO A 25 5.80 -1.20 -5.48
N VAL A 26 6.91 -1.72 -4.94
CA VAL A 26 7.61 -1.04 -3.83
C VAL A 26 8.22 0.28 -4.32
N LEU A 27 8.86 0.26 -5.49
CA LEU A 27 9.50 1.46 -6.04
C LEU A 27 8.47 2.55 -6.31
N ARG A 28 7.33 2.17 -6.88
CA ARG A 28 6.27 3.13 -7.17
C ARG A 28 5.62 3.67 -5.89
N THR A 29 5.44 2.82 -4.90
CA THR A 29 4.93 3.23 -3.60
C THR A 29 5.86 4.25 -2.94
N ALA A 30 7.16 3.97 -2.94
CA ALA A 30 8.14 4.89 -2.40
C ALA A 30 8.04 6.26 -3.07
N ARG A 31 7.90 6.26 -4.38
CA ARG A 31 7.87 7.49 -5.16
C ARG A 31 6.62 8.31 -4.86
N ILE A 32 5.44 7.68 -4.86
CA ILE A 32 4.19 8.42 -4.67
C ILE A 32 4.08 8.95 -3.23
N LEU A 33 4.61 8.23 -2.25
CA LEU A 33 4.57 8.70 -0.87
C LEU A 33 5.34 10.00 -0.70
N THR A 34 6.39 10.25 -1.50
CA THR A 34 7.11 11.52 -1.42
C THR A 34 6.23 12.70 -1.85
N GLN A 35 5.17 12.44 -2.58
CA GLN A 35 4.26 13.48 -3.09
C GLN A 35 3.03 13.64 -2.20
N MET A 36 2.94 12.85 -1.13
CA MET A 36 1.81 12.90 -0.22
C MET A 36 2.19 13.63 1.06
N ASN A 37 1.17 14.10 1.77
CA ASN A 37 1.36 14.79 3.05
C ASN A 37 1.28 13.80 4.20
N GLY A 38 1.95 14.12 5.31
CA GLY A 38 1.89 13.29 6.50
C GLY A 38 0.45 13.08 6.95
N GLY A 39 0.13 11.84 7.31
CA GLY A 39 -1.21 11.46 7.74
C GLY A 39 -2.12 10.98 6.61
N GLN A 40 -1.75 11.21 5.36
CA GLN A 40 -2.55 10.74 4.23
C GLN A 40 -2.39 9.24 4.04
N ILE A 41 -3.42 8.63 3.49
CA ILE A 41 -3.47 7.18 3.29
C ILE A 41 -3.37 6.86 1.81
N LEU A 42 -2.44 5.96 1.47
CA LEU A 42 -2.27 5.42 0.13
C LEU A 42 -2.90 4.05 0.05
N GLU A 43 -3.72 3.84 -0.97
CA GLU A 43 -4.22 2.51 -1.33
C GLU A 43 -3.39 2.01 -2.50
N LEU A 44 -2.71 0.89 -2.30
CA LEU A 44 -1.89 0.26 -3.34
C LEU A 44 -2.61 -0.96 -3.87
N LEU A 45 -2.81 -1.01 -5.17
CA LEU A 45 -3.38 -2.19 -5.83
C LEU A 45 -2.26 -3.02 -6.45
N SER A 46 -2.27 -4.31 -6.17
CA SER A 46 -1.28 -5.23 -6.74
C SER A 46 -1.88 -6.61 -6.93
N ASP A 47 -1.41 -7.32 -7.93
CA ASP A 47 -1.76 -8.74 -8.13
C ASP A 47 -0.57 -9.67 -7.88
N ASP A 48 0.53 -9.13 -7.35
CA ASP A 48 1.70 -9.91 -7.00
C ASP A 48 1.71 -10.21 -5.51
N ARG A 49 1.75 -11.49 -5.15
CA ARG A 49 1.75 -11.89 -3.73
C ARG A 49 2.98 -11.39 -2.97
N GLY A 50 4.07 -11.12 -3.66
CA GLY A 50 5.28 -10.62 -3.02
C GLY A 50 5.07 -9.34 -2.24
N VAL A 51 4.08 -8.52 -2.63
CA VAL A 51 3.82 -7.26 -1.93
C VAL A 51 3.34 -7.48 -0.50
N LEU A 52 2.75 -8.63 -0.21
CA LEU A 52 2.24 -8.91 1.14
C LEU A 52 3.37 -8.98 2.17
N ALA A 53 4.57 -9.30 1.75
CA ALA A 53 5.76 -9.26 2.60
C ALA A 53 6.57 -8.00 2.38
N ASP A 54 6.74 -7.60 1.12
CA ASP A 54 7.65 -6.51 0.75
C ASP A 54 7.17 -5.15 1.25
N ILE A 55 5.87 -4.88 1.12
CA ILE A 55 5.33 -3.57 1.51
C ILE A 55 5.38 -3.36 3.03
N PRO A 56 4.93 -4.30 3.86
CA PRO A 56 5.08 -4.12 5.30
C PRO A 56 6.53 -3.96 5.73
N ASP A 57 7.46 -4.72 5.14
CA ASP A 57 8.87 -4.61 5.45
C ASP A 57 9.42 -3.25 5.06
N TRP A 58 9.06 -2.77 3.88
CA TRP A 58 9.51 -1.47 3.41
C TRP A 58 8.96 -0.35 4.31
N CYS A 59 7.69 -0.43 4.68
CA CYS A 59 7.08 0.56 5.57
C CYS A 59 7.82 0.62 6.91
N ARG A 60 8.13 -0.53 7.48
CA ARG A 60 8.83 -0.62 8.75
C ARG A 60 10.21 0.01 8.65
N GLY A 61 10.92 -0.22 7.55
CA GLY A 61 12.25 0.32 7.35
C GLY A 61 12.27 1.83 7.09
N HIS A 62 11.15 2.39 6.64
CA HIS A 62 11.08 3.82 6.26
C HIS A 62 10.16 4.63 7.17
N GLY A 63 9.67 4.04 8.23
CA GLY A 63 8.89 4.77 9.23
C GLY A 63 7.45 5.07 8.84
N HIS A 64 6.94 4.46 7.77
CA HIS A 64 5.54 4.61 7.40
C HIS A 64 4.69 3.58 8.12
N GLU A 65 3.41 3.90 8.31
CA GLU A 65 2.50 3.02 9.02
C GLU A 65 1.76 2.11 8.03
N TYR A 66 2.00 0.79 8.15
CA TYR A 66 1.27 -0.17 7.34
C TYR A 66 -0.05 -0.48 8.04
N LEU A 67 -1.16 -0.15 7.39
CA LEU A 67 -2.48 -0.30 8.00
C LEU A 67 -3.09 -1.67 7.75
N GLY A 68 -2.62 -2.40 6.77
CA GLY A 68 -3.13 -3.74 6.48
C GLY A 68 -3.47 -3.93 5.03
N CYS A 69 -4.07 -5.09 4.75
CA CYS A 69 -4.35 -5.52 3.40
C CYS A 69 -5.76 -6.08 3.30
N ARG A 70 -6.41 -5.79 2.20
CA ARG A 70 -7.69 -6.38 1.84
C ARG A 70 -7.47 -7.24 0.61
N GLU A 71 -7.73 -8.54 0.74
CA GLU A 71 -7.57 -9.46 -0.36
C GLU A 71 -8.89 -9.61 -1.11
N GLU A 72 -8.82 -9.40 -2.42
CA GLU A 72 -9.98 -9.57 -3.30
C GLU A 72 -9.63 -10.59 -4.38
N THR A 73 -10.63 -10.99 -5.15
CA THR A 73 -10.38 -11.91 -6.26
C THR A 73 -9.37 -11.28 -7.21
N ARG A 74 -8.20 -11.90 -7.35
CA ARG A 74 -7.14 -11.52 -8.28
C ARG A 74 -6.42 -10.22 -7.96
N LEU A 75 -6.66 -9.60 -6.79
CA LEU A 75 -5.88 -8.43 -6.42
C LEU A 75 -5.83 -8.25 -4.91
N TYR A 76 -4.84 -7.50 -4.49
CA TYR A 76 -4.65 -7.10 -3.10
C TYR A 76 -4.74 -5.58 -3.02
N ARG A 77 -5.41 -5.06 -1.98
CA ARG A 77 -5.45 -3.64 -1.66
C ARG A 77 -4.68 -3.45 -0.36
N LEU A 78 -3.58 -2.75 -0.43
CA LEU A 78 -2.75 -2.49 0.74
C LEU A 78 -2.87 -1.03 1.12
N TYR A 79 -2.91 -0.75 2.42
CA TYR A 79 -3.15 0.60 2.93
C TYR A 79 -1.97 1.04 3.76
N ILE A 80 -1.45 2.22 3.44
CA ILE A 80 -0.24 2.78 4.04
C ILE A 80 -0.54 4.22 4.44
N ARG A 81 -0.26 4.56 5.70
CA ARG A 81 -0.34 5.96 6.14
C ARG A 81 1.04 6.58 6.06
N LYS A 82 1.13 7.69 5.35
CA LYS A 82 2.38 8.43 5.29
C LYS A 82 2.67 9.10 6.63
N VAL A 83 3.90 9.01 7.07
CA VAL A 83 4.37 9.65 8.31
C VAL A 83 5.16 10.91 8.02
#